data_0026f05ac0005acaae5b86360d04820b
#
_entry.id   0026f05ac0005acaae5b86360d04820b
#
_cell.length_a   1.000
_cell.length_b   1.000
_cell.length_c   1.000
_cell.angle_alpha   90.00
_cell.angle_beta   90.00
_cell.angle_gamma   90.00
#
_symmetry.space_group_name_H-M   'P 1'
#
loop_
_entity.id
_entity.type
_entity.pdbx_description
1 polymer ?
#
loop_
_entity_poly.entity_id
_entity_poly.type
_entity_poly.pdbx_seq_one_letter_code
_entity_poly.pdbx_strand_id
1 'polypeptide(L)'
;MTRCLALAFLCVAPALAVDVELQYGALEKLIGEQAFTTEGRRYVQGAKDQKCRFAFLEKPHLSGAGEQLQLKVNFSGKTALDMFGHCVGVGDQFELTILAKPKIDNGVIAFEQFQVSTPRDSFYIRRVRTALVETLNKQFRIDIMAQARKLIEVPQQIGAYRQEIKDLKLTAVRVAADALVLGVDFKVVVK
;
A
#
# COMPACT_ATOMS: atom_id res chain seq x y z
N MET A 1 40.08 -34.45 41.16
CA MET A 1 39.28 -34.72 39.94
C MET A 1 38.44 -33.45 39.64
N THR A 2 38.97 -32.53 38.87
CA THR A 2 38.35 -31.22 38.58
C THR A 2 37.77 -31.27 37.16
N ARG A 3 36.42 -31.26 37.05
CA ARG A 3 35.71 -31.23 35.78
C ARG A 3 35.62 -29.79 35.31
N CYS A 4 36.37 -29.42 34.26
CA CYS A 4 36.17 -28.18 33.49
C CYS A 4 34.94 -28.32 32.61
N LEU A 5 33.89 -27.53 32.92
CA LEU A 5 32.74 -27.34 32.04
C LEU A 5 33.11 -26.27 31.00
N ALA A 6 33.31 -26.67 29.74
CA ALA A 6 33.49 -25.76 28.62
C ALA A 6 32.09 -25.24 28.19
N LEU A 7 31.80 -23.99 28.49
CA LEU A 7 30.63 -23.28 27.96
C LEU A 7 30.91 -22.91 26.50
N ALA A 8 30.29 -23.61 25.55
CA ALA A 8 30.29 -23.21 24.16
C ALA A 8 29.34 -22.03 23.96
N PHE A 9 29.88 -20.82 23.77
CA PHE A 9 29.12 -19.63 23.34
C PHE A 9 28.76 -19.80 21.87
N LEU A 10 27.48 -20.13 21.58
CA LEU A 10 26.93 -20.01 20.22
C LEU A 10 26.76 -18.54 19.91
N CYS A 11 27.67 -17.94 19.13
CA CYS A 11 27.47 -16.67 18.49
C CYS A 11 26.40 -16.82 17.41
N VAL A 12 25.17 -16.46 17.72
CA VAL A 12 24.13 -16.26 16.71
C VAL A 12 24.45 -14.94 16.01
N ALA A 13 25.00 -14.99 14.80
CA ALA A 13 25.19 -13.81 13.97
C ALA A 13 23.80 -13.26 13.59
N PRO A 14 23.49 -11.98 13.84
CA PRO A 14 22.24 -11.39 13.37
C PRO A 14 22.22 -11.44 11.84
N ALA A 15 21.13 -11.96 11.26
CA ALA A 15 20.88 -11.85 9.83
C ALA A 15 20.73 -10.34 9.52
N LEU A 16 21.64 -9.80 8.72
CA LEU A 16 21.62 -8.41 8.28
C LEU A 16 20.53 -8.27 7.21
N ALA A 17 19.34 -7.85 7.60
CA ALA A 17 18.32 -7.42 6.64
C ALA A 17 18.79 -6.14 5.96
N VAL A 18 18.60 -6.04 4.66
CA VAL A 18 18.88 -4.84 3.87
C VAL A 18 17.66 -3.95 3.88
N ASP A 19 17.83 -2.67 4.23
CA ASP A 19 16.77 -1.68 4.13
C ASP A 19 16.65 -1.17 2.68
N VAL A 20 15.46 -1.23 2.13
CA VAL A 20 15.09 -0.69 0.82
C VAL A 20 14.11 0.45 1.02
N GLU A 21 14.47 1.64 0.59
CA GLU A 21 13.62 2.83 0.69
C GLU A 21 12.76 3.00 -0.58
N LEU A 22 11.45 2.98 -0.39
CA LEU A 22 10.49 3.32 -1.44
C LEU A 22 9.99 4.74 -1.23
N GLN A 23 10.48 5.65 -2.03
CA GLN A 23 10.02 7.05 -2.05
C GLN A 23 8.51 7.10 -2.32
N TYR A 24 7.79 7.99 -1.62
CA TYR A 24 6.32 8.08 -1.77
C TYR A 24 5.88 8.34 -3.20
N GLY A 25 6.62 9.15 -3.97
CA GLY A 25 6.30 9.38 -5.39
C GLY A 25 6.37 8.12 -6.26
N ALA A 26 7.28 7.17 -5.95
CA ALA A 26 7.31 5.86 -6.62
C ALA A 26 6.14 4.98 -6.19
N LEU A 27 5.79 5.01 -4.90
CA LEU A 27 4.66 4.27 -4.36
C LEU A 27 3.31 4.82 -4.87
N GLU A 28 3.17 6.13 -5.06
CA GLU A 28 2.00 6.77 -5.68
C GLU A 28 1.79 6.26 -7.11
N LYS A 29 2.86 6.16 -7.91
CA LYS A 29 2.78 5.60 -9.27
C LYS A 29 2.32 4.15 -9.24
N LEU A 30 2.90 3.33 -8.36
CA LEU A 30 2.53 1.93 -8.19
C LEU A 30 1.06 1.76 -7.78
N ILE A 31 0.59 2.56 -6.82
CA ILE A 31 -0.82 2.59 -6.39
C ILE A 31 -1.72 3.07 -7.55
N GLY A 32 -1.28 4.09 -8.28
CA GLY A 32 -1.98 4.59 -9.47
C GLY A 32 -2.21 3.49 -10.50
N GLU A 33 -1.18 2.71 -10.81
CA GLU A 33 -1.24 1.61 -11.77
C GLU A 33 -2.06 0.41 -11.29
N GLN A 34 -2.04 0.09 -9.98
CA GLN A 34 -2.72 -1.09 -9.43
C GLN A 34 -4.14 -0.81 -8.94
N ALA A 35 -4.40 0.36 -8.39
CA ALA A 35 -5.65 0.67 -7.72
C ALA A 35 -6.52 1.72 -8.44
N PHE A 36 -5.91 2.64 -9.18
CA PHE A 36 -6.61 3.72 -9.88
C PHE A 36 -6.64 3.47 -11.40
N THR A 37 -7.03 2.27 -11.78
CA THR A 37 -6.91 1.73 -13.15
C THR A 37 -7.87 2.33 -14.16
N THR A 38 -8.95 2.98 -13.72
CA THR A 38 -9.98 3.54 -14.60
C THR A 38 -9.74 5.05 -14.79
N GLU A 39 -8.86 5.41 -15.71
CA GLU A 39 -8.51 6.82 -16.01
C GLU A 39 -8.05 7.61 -14.76
N GLY A 40 -7.20 7.00 -13.94
CA GLY A 40 -6.71 7.61 -12.69
C GLY A 40 -7.75 7.62 -11.56
N ARG A 41 -8.82 6.81 -11.67
CA ARG A 41 -9.89 6.69 -10.68
C ARG A 41 -10.01 5.28 -10.13
N ARG A 42 -10.38 5.21 -8.86
CA ARG A 42 -10.79 3.98 -8.18
C ARG A 42 -12.27 4.09 -7.83
N TYR A 43 -13.12 3.36 -8.53
CA TYR A 43 -14.54 3.30 -8.19
C TYR A 43 -14.74 2.46 -6.93
N VAL A 44 -15.39 3.02 -5.93
CA VAL A 44 -15.82 2.37 -4.68
C VAL A 44 -17.31 2.02 -4.73
N GLN A 45 -18.05 2.67 -5.63
CA GLN A 45 -19.44 2.36 -5.96
C GLN A 45 -19.72 2.72 -7.42
N GLY A 46 -20.47 1.85 -8.11
CA GLY A 46 -20.81 2.07 -9.51
C GLY A 46 -19.63 1.85 -10.46
N ALA A 47 -19.75 2.42 -11.65
CA ALA A 47 -18.78 2.33 -12.72
C ALA A 47 -18.77 3.62 -13.56
N LYS A 48 -17.81 3.73 -14.51
CA LYS A 48 -17.59 4.91 -15.35
C LYS A 48 -18.83 5.36 -16.15
N ASP A 49 -19.63 4.41 -16.58
CA ASP A 49 -20.85 4.62 -17.38
C ASP A 49 -22.08 5.04 -16.56
N GLN A 50 -22.00 4.90 -15.23
CA GLN A 50 -23.10 5.27 -14.32
C GLN A 50 -23.09 6.76 -13.99
N LYS A 51 -24.05 7.51 -14.52
CA LYS A 51 -24.16 8.97 -14.34
C LYS A 51 -24.81 9.37 -13.01
N CYS A 52 -25.77 8.59 -12.49
CA CYS A 52 -26.58 8.97 -11.34
C CYS A 52 -26.21 8.26 -10.05
N ARG A 53 -25.43 7.18 -10.11
CA ARG A 53 -25.04 6.40 -8.93
C ARG A 53 -23.60 5.96 -9.07
N PHE A 54 -22.70 6.77 -8.54
CA PHE A 54 -21.27 6.45 -8.52
C PHE A 54 -20.58 7.05 -7.30
N ALA A 55 -19.46 6.46 -6.93
CA ALA A 55 -18.50 7.06 -6.03
C ALA A 55 -17.09 6.58 -6.43
N PHE A 56 -16.15 7.50 -6.54
CA PHE A 56 -14.76 7.18 -6.87
C PHE A 56 -13.78 8.07 -6.10
N LEU A 57 -12.56 7.57 -6.01
CA LEU A 57 -11.38 8.26 -5.51
C LEU A 57 -10.47 8.59 -6.70
N GLU A 58 -9.80 9.74 -6.65
CA GLU A 58 -8.81 10.16 -7.65
C GLU A 58 -7.70 10.99 -7.02
N LYS A 59 -6.58 11.18 -7.75
CA LYS A 59 -5.43 11.97 -7.34
C LYS A 59 -4.84 11.55 -6.00
N PRO A 60 -4.37 10.30 -5.86
CA PRO A 60 -3.74 9.84 -4.63
C PRO A 60 -2.44 10.61 -4.38
N HIS A 61 -2.24 11.07 -3.14
CA HIS A 61 -1.00 11.66 -2.65
C HIS A 61 -0.62 11.02 -1.32
N LEU A 62 0.61 10.49 -1.23
CA LEU A 62 1.13 9.77 -0.08
C LEU A 62 2.11 10.59 0.74
N SER A 63 2.09 10.40 2.04
CA SER A 63 3.07 10.95 2.99
C SER A 63 3.16 10.10 4.25
N GLY A 64 4.21 10.30 5.04
CA GLY A 64 4.32 9.70 6.37
C GLY A 64 3.60 10.54 7.43
N ALA A 65 2.97 9.89 8.39
CA ALA A 65 2.34 10.51 9.56
C ALA A 65 2.67 9.67 10.81
N GLY A 66 3.85 9.88 11.37
CA GLY A 66 4.40 9.04 12.43
C GLY A 66 4.60 7.59 11.96
N GLU A 67 3.98 6.61 12.61
CA GLU A 67 4.02 5.21 12.20
C GLU A 67 2.97 4.83 11.14
N GLN A 68 2.16 5.78 10.70
CA GLN A 68 1.07 5.57 9.76
C GLN A 68 1.40 6.17 8.39
N LEU A 69 0.98 5.50 7.35
CA LEU A 69 0.93 6.04 6.00
C LEU A 69 -0.31 6.92 5.88
N GLN A 70 -0.14 8.12 5.38
CA GLN A 70 -1.21 9.05 5.06
C GLN A 70 -1.45 9.05 3.56
N LEU A 71 -2.68 8.80 3.15
CA LEU A 71 -3.14 8.94 1.78
C LEU A 71 -4.20 10.03 1.70
N LYS A 72 -3.89 11.12 1.00
CA LYS A 72 -4.87 12.15 0.62
C LYS A 72 -5.41 11.82 -0.76
N VAL A 73 -6.73 11.87 -0.92
CA VAL A 73 -7.40 11.61 -2.20
C VAL A 73 -8.62 12.50 -2.35
N ASN A 74 -8.97 12.83 -3.58
CA ASN A 74 -10.24 13.47 -3.87
C ASN A 74 -11.34 12.42 -4.00
N PHE A 75 -12.40 12.58 -3.24
CA PHE A 75 -13.63 11.81 -3.36
C PHE A 75 -14.62 12.57 -4.22
N SER A 76 -15.27 11.88 -5.15
CA SER A 76 -16.44 12.34 -5.88
C SER A 76 -17.52 11.28 -5.84
N GLY A 77 -18.73 11.65 -5.44
CA GLY A 77 -19.82 10.70 -5.36
C GLY A 77 -21.17 11.33 -5.66
N LYS A 78 -22.07 10.55 -6.24
CA LYS A 78 -23.44 10.92 -6.53
C LYS A 78 -24.36 9.75 -6.24
N THR A 79 -25.45 10.01 -5.51
CA THR A 79 -26.54 9.06 -5.28
C THR A 79 -27.82 9.75 -5.70
N ALA A 80 -28.31 9.39 -6.88
CA ALA A 80 -29.46 10.03 -7.48
C ALA A 80 -30.31 8.99 -8.24
N LEU A 81 -31.56 9.32 -8.47
CA LEU A 81 -32.46 8.58 -9.37
C LEU A 81 -32.41 9.23 -10.74
N ASP A 82 -32.42 8.41 -11.78
CA ASP A 82 -32.62 8.88 -13.13
C ASP A 82 -34.11 9.15 -13.34
N MET A 83 -34.46 10.40 -13.58
CA MET A 83 -35.81 10.83 -13.89
C MET A 83 -35.77 11.54 -15.25
N PHE A 84 -36.24 10.85 -16.28
CA PHE A 84 -36.29 11.37 -17.66
C PHE A 84 -34.94 11.85 -18.21
N GLY A 85 -33.86 11.13 -17.92
CA GLY A 85 -32.49 11.51 -18.33
C GLY A 85 -31.79 12.52 -17.42
N HIS A 86 -32.43 12.94 -16.34
CA HIS A 86 -31.88 13.85 -15.33
C HIS A 86 -31.64 13.12 -14.00
N CYS A 87 -30.44 13.29 -13.43
CA CYS A 87 -30.15 12.72 -12.12
C CYS A 87 -30.64 13.63 -11.00
N VAL A 88 -31.70 13.22 -10.31
CA VAL A 88 -32.26 13.94 -9.15
C VAL A 88 -31.81 13.26 -7.87
N GLY A 89 -31.00 13.94 -7.05
CA GLY A 89 -30.45 13.39 -5.81
C GLY A 89 -29.30 14.21 -5.26
N VAL A 90 -28.52 13.60 -4.39
CA VAL A 90 -27.40 14.24 -3.70
C VAL A 90 -26.05 13.78 -4.27
N GLY A 91 -25.11 14.70 -4.34
CA GLY A 91 -23.72 14.42 -4.69
C GLY A 91 -22.80 15.36 -3.94
N ASP A 92 -21.56 14.94 -3.76
CA ASP A 92 -20.54 15.76 -3.11
C ASP A 92 -19.16 15.45 -3.66
N GLN A 93 -18.25 16.42 -3.52
CA GLN A 93 -16.84 16.30 -3.87
C GLN A 93 -16.01 16.98 -2.79
N PHE A 94 -15.03 16.26 -2.27
CA PHE A 94 -14.14 16.77 -1.22
C PHE A 94 -12.85 15.97 -1.15
N GLU A 95 -11.80 16.57 -0.59
CA GLU A 95 -10.59 15.85 -0.22
C GLU A 95 -10.83 15.06 1.06
N LEU A 96 -10.38 13.81 1.09
CA LEU A 96 -10.36 13.02 2.29
C LEU A 96 -8.94 12.52 2.59
N THR A 97 -8.67 12.32 3.87
CA THR A 97 -7.40 11.79 4.37
C THR A 97 -7.65 10.41 4.97
N ILE A 98 -6.87 9.43 4.50
CA ILE A 98 -6.87 8.06 5.02
C ILE A 98 -5.54 7.85 5.73
N LEU A 99 -5.58 7.46 6.99
CA LEU A 99 -4.42 6.98 7.75
C LEU A 99 -4.51 5.46 7.87
N ALA A 100 -3.39 4.78 7.72
CA ALA A 100 -3.32 3.35 7.90
C ALA A 100 -1.93 2.92 8.37
N LYS A 101 -1.86 1.92 9.26
CA LYS A 101 -0.61 1.34 9.72
C LYS A 101 -0.22 0.20 8.79
N PRO A 102 0.97 0.25 8.15
CA PRO A 102 1.44 -0.85 7.33
C PRO A 102 1.90 -2.02 8.21
N LYS A 103 1.65 -3.23 7.75
CA LYS A 103 2.16 -4.47 8.33
C LYS A 103 2.52 -5.48 7.25
N ILE A 104 3.33 -6.45 7.62
CA ILE A 104 3.62 -7.59 6.74
C ILE A 104 2.60 -8.70 7.05
N ASP A 105 1.94 -9.16 5.99
CA ASP A 105 1.03 -10.30 6.05
C ASP A 105 1.37 -11.26 4.89
N ASN A 106 1.93 -12.43 5.23
CA ASN A 106 2.33 -13.44 4.25
C ASN A 106 3.25 -12.93 3.12
N GLY A 107 4.20 -12.04 3.45
CA GLY A 107 5.15 -11.46 2.48
C GLY A 107 4.56 -10.37 1.59
N VAL A 108 3.35 -9.89 1.88
CA VAL A 108 2.67 -8.78 1.23
C VAL A 108 2.52 -7.64 2.23
N ILE A 109 2.59 -6.40 1.77
CA ILE A 109 2.26 -5.25 2.61
C ILE A 109 0.73 -5.14 2.68
N ALA A 110 0.20 -5.40 3.86
CA ALA A 110 -1.18 -5.14 4.22
C ALA A 110 -1.25 -3.86 5.08
N PHE A 111 -2.44 -3.35 5.22
CA PHE A 111 -2.69 -2.16 6.05
C PHE A 111 -3.80 -2.46 7.05
N GLU A 112 -3.67 -1.86 8.22
CA GLU A 112 -4.65 -1.98 9.29
C GLU A 112 -4.89 -0.64 9.99
N GLN A 113 -5.85 -0.60 10.92
CA GLN A 113 -6.20 0.59 11.69
C GLN A 113 -6.55 1.79 10.79
N PHE A 114 -7.33 1.53 9.74
CA PHE A 114 -7.78 2.60 8.83
C PHE A 114 -8.60 3.64 9.57
N GLN A 115 -8.18 4.91 9.43
CA GLN A 115 -8.89 6.08 9.89
C GLN A 115 -9.15 6.98 8.69
N VAL A 116 -10.42 7.34 8.46
CA VAL A 116 -10.81 8.20 7.36
C VAL A 116 -11.33 9.52 7.92
N SER A 117 -10.65 10.59 7.61
CA SER A 117 -11.01 11.97 7.98
C SER A 117 -11.57 12.73 6.79
N THR A 118 -12.58 13.53 7.03
CA THR A 118 -13.30 14.32 6.03
C THR A 118 -13.46 15.75 6.51
N PRO A 119 -13.48 16.77 5.63
CA PRO A 119 -13.59 18.17 6.03
C PRO A 119 -14.96 18.55 6.59
N ARG A 120 -15.97 17.72 6.35
CA ARG A 120 -17.35 17.90 6.79
C ARG A 120 -17.89 16.65 7.44
N ASP A 121 -18.88 16.79 8.33
CA ASP A 121 -19.56 15.67 8.98
C ASP A 121 -21.07 15.78 8.73
N SER A 122 -21.55 15.18 7.65
CA SER A 122 -22.97 15.00 7.35
C SER A 122 -23.36 13.53 7.45
N PHE A 123 -24.65 13.23 7.50
CA PHE A 123 -25.14 11.85 7.50
C PHE A 123 -24.62 11.06 6.26
N TYR A 124 -24.63 11.70 5.09
CA TYR A 124 -24.12 11.12 3.85
C TYR A 124 -22.61 10.84 3.95
N ILE A 125 -21.83 11.80 4.42
CA ILE A 125 -20.37 11.68 4.56
C ILE A 125 -20.01 10.59 5.58
N ARG A 126 -20.73 10.49 6.69
CA ARG A 126 -20.51 9.37 7.66
C ARG A 126 -20.74 8.01 7.02
N ARG A 127 -21.78 7.84 6.20
CA ARG A 127 -21.99 6.59 5.45
C ARG A 127 -20.89 6.28 4.46
N VAL A 128 -20.44 7.28 3.71
CA VAL A 128 -19.29 7.16 2.79
C VAL A 128 -18.04 6.71 3.54
N ARG A 129 -17.73 7.35 4.67
CA ARG A 129 -16.57 7.01 5.51
C ARG A 129 -16.63 5.58 6.01
N THR A 130 -17.75 5.12 6.54
CA THR A 130 -17.93 3.75 7.00
C THR A 130 -17.73 2.75 5.86
N ALA A 131 -18.37 2.96 4.72
CA ALA A 131 -18.24 2.09 3.55
C ALA A 131 -16.80 2.05 3.00
N LEU A 132 -16.09 3.18 3.01
CA LEU A 132 -14.68 3.24 2.63
C LEU A 132 -13.81 2.43 3.58
N VAL A 133 -13.94 2.58 4.89
CA VAL A 133 -13.18 1.82 5.88
C VAL A 133 -13.41 0.32 5.72
N GLU A 134 -14.66 -0.11 5.52
CA GLU A 134 -14.98 -1.52 5.28
C GLU A 134 -14.34 -2.05 3.99
N THR A 135 -14.39 -1.27 2.92
CA THR A 135 -13.79 -1.65 1.63
C THR A 135 -12.27 -1.73 1.71
N LEU A 136 -11.63 -0.75 2.35
CA LEU A 136 -10.19 -0.71 2.53
C LEU A 136 -9.69 -1.88 3.38
N ASN A 137 -10.36 -2.19 4.48
CA ASN A 137 -10.01 -3.33 5.32
C ASN A 137 -10.07 -4.68 4.58
N LYS A 138 -10.98 -4.81 3.62
CA LYS A 138 -11.17 -6.07 2.85
C LYS A 138 -10.24 -6.20 1.65
N GLN A 139 -9.91 -5.11 0.98
CA GLN A 139 -9.35 -5.13 -0.38
C GLN A 139 -8.02 -4.43 -0.55
N PHE A 140 -7.58 -3.60 0.43
CA PHE A 140 -6.39 -2.80 0.23
C PHE A 140 -5.13 -3.58 0.63
N ARG A 141 -4.52 -4.23 -0.35
CA ARG A 141 -3.24 -4.92 -0.25
C ARG A 141 -2.37 -4.49 -1.41
N ILE A 142 -1.10 -4.24 -1.15
CA ILE A 142 -0.11 -3.87 -2.17
C ILE A 142 0.94 -4.97 -2.21
N ASP A 143 0.98 -5.69 -3.31
CA ASP A 143 2.00 -6.71 -3.55
C ASP A 143 3.26 -6.06 -4.14
N ILE A 144 4.01 -5.38 -3.29
CA ILE A 144 5.30 -4.78 -3.66
C ILE A 144 6.31 -5.88 -4.01
N MET A 145 6.20 -7.06 -3.37
CA MET A 145 7.14 -8.16 -3.61
C MET A 145 6.98 -8.76 -5.00
N ALA A 146 5.76 -8.87 -5.53
CA ALA A 146 5.57 -9.33 -6.91
C ALA A 146 6.24 -8.37 -7.93
N GLN A 147 6.20 -7.07 -7.67
CA GLN A 147 6.88 -6.08 -8.53
C GLN A 147 8.40 -6.10 -8.31
N ALA A 148 8.87 -6.16 -7.07
CA ALA A 148 10.29 -6.27 -6.76
C ALA A 148 10.91 -7.52 -7.38
N ARG A 149 10.24 -8.67 -7.31
CA ARG A 149 10.69 -9.91 -7.95
C ARG A 149 10.85 -9.75 -9.45
N LYS A 150 9.90 -9.15 -10.14
CA LYS A 150 10.00 -8.90 -11.58
C LYS A 150 11.21 -8.06 -11.98
N LEU A 151 11.65 -7.16 -11.10
CA LEU A 151 12.79 -6.26 -11.36
C LEU A 151 14.13 -6.86 -10.91
N ILE A 152 14.12 -7.63 -9.82
CA ILE A 152 15.35 -8.07 -9.12
C ILE A 152 15.71 -9.51 -9.47
N GLU A 153 14.73 -10.39 -9.70
CA GLU A 153 14.97 -11.80 -10.05
C GLU A 153 15.37 -12.00 -11.52
N VAL A 154 15.41 -10.93 -12.32
CA VAL A 154 15.99 -10.99 -13.67
C VAL A 154 17.49 -11.18 -13.53
N PRO A 155 18.06 -12.31 -14.01
CA PRO A 155 19.49 -12.56 -13.93
C PRO A 155 20.26 -11.45 -14.63
N GLN A 156 21.15 -10.79 -13.89
CA GLN A 156 22.01 -9.74 -14.45
C GLN A 156 23.37 -10.33 -14.81
N GLN A 157 23.83 -10.04 -16.01
CA GLN A 157 25.17 -10.39 -16.45
C GLN A 157 26.12 -9.23 -16.17
N ILE A 158 27.06 -9.44 -15.26
CA ILE A 158 28.08 -8.46 -14.89
C ILE A 158 29.44 -9.01 -15.34
N GLY A 159 29.86 -8.59 -16.55
CA GLY A 159 31.08 -9.13 -17.15
C GLY A 159 30.95 -10.63 -17.45
N ALA A 160 31.88 -11.43 -16.92
CA ALA A 160 31.91 -12.90 -17.08
C ALA A 160 30.99 -13.64 -16.08
N TYR A 161 30.41 -12.95 -15.13
CA TYR A 161 29.64 -13.56 -14.04
C TYR A 161 28.14 -13.27 -14.22
N ARG A 162 27.33 -14.28 -13.89
CA ARG A 162 25.86 -14.17 -13.80
C ARG A 162 25.46 -14.05 -12.35
N GLN A 163 24.79 -12.97 -12.01
CA GLN A 163 24.26 -12.74 -10.67
C GLN A 163 22.76 -13.03 -10.62
N GLU A 164 22.34 -13.80 -9.64
CA GLU A 164 20.95 -14.13 -9.38
C GLU A 164 20.62 -13.80 -7.92
N ILE A 165 19.49 -13.15 -7.68
CA ILE A 165 18.92 -12.94 -6.35
C ILE A 165 17.87 -14.02 -6.10
N LYS A 166 17.98 -14.70 -4.96
CA LYS A 166 17.09 -15.80 -4.55
C LYS A 166 16.57 -15.58 -3.14
N ASP A 167 15.50 -16.27 -2.82
CA ASP A 167 14.89 -16.31 -1.48
C ASP A 167 14.50 -14.91 -0.94
N LEU A 168 14.06 -13.99 -1.83
CA LEU A 168 13.67 -12.64 -1.47
C LEU A 168 12.48 -12.67 -0.50
N LYS A 169 12.67 -12.12 0.72
CA LYS A 169 11.66 -12.07 1.79
C LYS A 169 11.57 -10.68 2.37
N LEU A 170 10.35 -10.22 2.62
CA LEU A 170 10.07 -8.99 3.34
C LEU A 170 10.04 -9.31 4.85
N THR A 171 10.92 -8.66 5.62
CA THR A 171 11.09 -8.91 7.06
C THR A 171 10.59 -7.78 7.95
N ALA A 172 10.59 -6.54 7.44
CA ALA A 172 10.11 -5.37 8.17
C ALA A 172 9.47 -4.35 7.21
N VAL A 173 8.55 -3.54 7.74
CA VAL A 173 8.01 -2.36 7.07
C VAL A 173 7.91 -1.22 8.08
N ARG A 174 8.44 -0.05 7.72
CA ARG A 174 8.44 1.15 8.56
C ARG A 174 8.07 2.38 7.73
N VAL A 175 7.34 3.30 8.33
CA VAL A 175 7.01 4.61 7.73
C VAL A 175 8.10 5.58 8.13
N ALA A 176 8.77 6.21 7.16
CA ALA A 176 9.68 7.32 7.34
C ALA A 176 9.02 8.63 6.86
N ALA A 177 9.69 9.76 6.98
CA ALA A 177 9.14 11.07 6.62
C ALA A 177 8.81 11.18 5.12
N ASP A 178 9.65 10.62 4.26
CA ASP A 178 9.64 10.76 2.80
C ASP A 178 9.56 9.42 2.04
N ALA A 179 9.62 8.30 2.78
CA ALA A 179 9.67 6.97 2.19
C ALA A 179 9.00 5.90 3.06
N LEU A 180 8.61 4.80 2.44
CA LEU A 180 8.31 3.55 3.10
C LEU A 180 9.59 2.69 3.10
N VAL A 181 10.10 2.36 4.28
CA VAL A 181 11.32 1.56 4.45
C VAL A 181 10.96 0.10 4.63
N LEU A 182 11.50 -0.74 3.76
CA LEU A 182 11.29 -2.19 3.74
C LEU A 182 12.56 -2.89 4.19
N GLY A 183 12.48 -3.69 5.24
CA GLY A 183 13.51 -4.66 5.58
C GLY A 183 13.38 -5.87 4.66
N VAL A 184 14.44 -6.20 3.94
CA VAL A 184 14.44 -7.28 2.95
C VAL A 184 15.60 -8.24 3.23
N ASP A 185 15.31 -9.52 3.21
CA ASP A 185 16.31 -10.60 3.27
C ASP A 185 16.36 -11.32 1.91
N PHE A 186 17.55 -11.60 1.41
CA PHE A 186 17.75 -12.30 0.15
C PHE A 186 19.12 -12.98 0.06
N LYS A 187 19.27 -13.93 -0.85
CA LYS A 187 20.54 -14.54 -1.20
C LYS A 187 21.03 -14.08 -2.57
N VAL A 188 22.27 -13.67 -2.66
CA VAL A 188 22.96 -13.43 -3.94
C VAL A 188 23.74 -14.69 -4.32
N VAL A 189 23.48 -15.21 -5.52
CA VAL A 189 24.20 -16.34 -6.09
C VAL A 189 24.95 -15.84 -7.32
N VAL A 190 26.27 -15.99 -7.31
CA VAL A 190 27.14 -15.65 -8.44
C VAL A 190 27.59 -16.96 -9.09
N LYS A 191 27.44 -17.09 -10.42
CA LYS A 191 27.83 -18.25 -11.22
C LYS A 191 28.77 -17.85 -12.33
#